data_826a6ba68f2e23c3e7e44e227d415078
#
_entry.id   826a6ba68f2e23c3e7e44e227d415078
#
_cell.length_a   1.000
_cell.length_b   1.000
_cell.length_c   1.000
_cell.angle_alpha   90.00
_cell.angle_beta   90.00
_cell.angle_gamma   90.00
#
_symmetry.space_group_name_H-M   'P 1'
#
loop_
_entity.id
_entity.type
_entity.pdbx_description
1 polymer ?
#
loop_
_entity_poly.entity_id
_entity_poly.type
_entity_poly.pdbx_seq_one_letter_code
_entity_poly.pdbx_strand_id
1 'polypeptide(L)'
;KTIYVWFKDVGGNVSTPASATILVNTSGYLCVSRWGRSGRGASLLHGGEFMAPIYGLCVDQQGSLFVVDNGNNRIQKFDNTGNFIILWGNFGSANANFHNPTGIACDGKGDVWVVDTNNHRVQKFDGKLGGYLMKFGSRGNGEGQFNSPWGIAVDRVRGYVYVVDSANFRVQKFDMTGEFIMSWGSFGNGDGQFYFPRGIAVDQSDGAVYVVDMGNHRVQKFDTSTNVLPQLLTKWGGSTEAGHASSPLSQEAGQLRSPWGIAVDAAGDVYVTDTGNHRIEKFDKEGNFITQWGGYGNGDGQFNFPYGLAVDAKGSVFVVDSGNTRVQQFMPAEEGGERLQEE
;
A
#
# COMPACT_ATOMS: atom_id res chain seq x y z
N LYS A 1 -16.56 -22.74 -5.44
CA LYS A 1 -16.27 -23.93 -6.28
C LYS A 1 -15.33 -24.87 -5.53
N THR A 2 -15.62 -26.14 -5.46
CA THR A 2 -14.71 -27.16 -4.92
C THR A 2 -13.86 -27.65 -6.08
N ILE A 3 -12.54 -27.54 -5.96
CA ILE A 3 -11.59 -28.09 -6.92
C ILE A 3 -11.05 -29.37 -6.32
N TYR A 4 -11.06 -30.43 -7.11
CA TYR A 4 -10.48 -31.71 -6.76
C TYR A 4 -9.12 -31.82 -7.44
N VAL A 5 -8.07 -32.05 -6.67
CA VAL A 5 -6.71 -32.26 -7.17
C VAL A 5 -6.32 -33.72 -6.95
N TRP A 6 -5.87 -34.39 -8.00
CA TRP A 6 -5.34 -35.75 -7.97
C TRP A 6 -3.83 -35.71 -8.19
N PHE A 7 -3.12 -36.44 -7.39
CA PHE A 7 -1.69 -36.65 -7.62
C PHE A 7 -1.49 -38.05 -8.22
N LYS A 8 -0.68 -38.13 -9.27
CA LYS A 8 -0.29 -39.37 -9.89
C LYS A 8 1.18 -39.66 -9.52
N ASP A 9 1.45 -40.83 -8.94
CA ASP A 9 2.82 -41.23 -8.64
C ASP A 9 3.56 -41.73 -9.90
N VAL A 10 4.86 -41.94 -9.78
CA VAL A 10 5.70 -42.46 -10.89
C VAL A 10 5.28 -43.87 -11.35
N GLY A 11 4.52 -44.60 -10.57
CA GLY A 11 3.94 -45.90 -10.91
C GLY A 11 2.58 -45.82 -11.59
N GLY A 12 2.04 -44.60 -11.78
CA GLY A 12 0.76 -44.37 -12.43
C GLY A 12 -0.46 -44.48 -11.50
N ASN A 13 -0.28 -44.66 -10.19
CA ASN A 13 -1.39 -44.71 -9.24
C ASN A 13 -1.89 -43.30 -8.97
N VAL A 14 -3.20 -43.13 -9.02
CA VAL A 14 -3.86 -41.86 -8.76
C VAL A 14 -4.29 -41.80 -7.28
N SER A 15 -3.94 -40.74 -6.58
CA SER A 15 -4.36 -40.53 -5.19
C SER A 15 -5.88 -40.39 -5.08
N THR A 16 -6.45 -40.63 -3.89
CA THR A 16 -7.78 -40.13 -3.56
C THR A 16 -7.76 -38.61 -3.71
N PRO A 17 -8.83 -38.01 -4.30
CA PRO A 17 -8.85 -36.56 -4.52
C PRO A 17 -8.76 -35.82 -3.18
N ALA A 18 -7.78 -34.93 -3.05
CA ALA A 18 -7.79 -33.95 -2.00
C ALA A 18 -8.71 -32.80 -2.43
N SER A 19 -9.78 -32.56 -1.69
CA SER A 19 -10.65 -31.40 -1.94
C SER A 19 -10.04 -30.17 -1.27
N ALA A 20 -9.64 -29.18 -2.07
CA ALA A 20 -9.41 -27.83 -1.58
C ALA A 20 -10.65 -26.99 -1.90
N THR A 21 -11.31 -26.44 -0.89
CA THR A 21 -12.35 -25.43 -1.11
C THR A 21 -11.63 -24.12 -1.42
N ILE A 22 -11.49 -23.80 -2.69
CA ILE A 22 -11.13 -22.45 -3.08
C ILE A 22 -12.39 -21.63 -2.90
N LEU A 23 -12.41 -20.79 -1.87
CA LEU A 23 -13.37 -19.71 -1.77
C LEU A 23 -13.09 -18.75 -2.93
N VAL A 24 -13.74 -18.99 -4.07
CA VAL A 24 -13.84 -17.98 -5.11
C VAL A 24 -14.66 -16.87 -4.49
N ASN A 25 -13.98 -15.85 -4.03
CA ASN A 25 -14.63 -14.62 -3.66
C ASN A 25 -15.37 -14.12 -4.92
N THR A 26 -16.64 -13.75 -4.78
CA THR A 26 -17.46 -13.20 -5.88
C THR A 26 -16.89 -11.91 -6.48
N SER A 27 -15.82 -11.38 -5.90
CA SER A 27 -15.07 -10.19 -6.31
C SER A 27 -14.11 -10.41 -7.48
N GLY A 28 -13.92 -11.64 -7.95
CA GLY A 28 -12.92 -11.92 -9.00
C GLY A 28 -11.47 -11.90 -8.54
N TYR A 29 -11.16 -11.86 -7.24
CA TYR A 29 -9.79 -11.95 -6.70
C TYR A 29 -9.64 -13.21 -5.82
N LEU A 30 -8.50 -13.92 -6.01
CA LEU A 30 -8.13 -15.11 -5.24
C LEU A 30 -6.92 -14.81 -4.38
N CYS A 31 -6.96 -15.17 -3.09
CA CYS A 31 -5.77 -15.21 -2.25
C CYS A 31 -4.91 -16.41 -2.70
N VAL A 32 -3.74 -16.13 -3.26
CA VAL A 32 -2.86 -17.16 -3.84
C VAL A 32 -1.68 -17.49 -2.94
N SER A 33 -1.27 -16.55 -2.10
CA SER A 33 -0.22 -16.79 -1.10
C SER A 33 -0.33 -15.84 0.08
N ARG A 34 0.31 -16.23 1.18
CA ARG A 34 0.49 -15.39 2.36
C ARG A 34 1.80 -15.74 3.06
N TRP A 35 2.44 -14.75 3.67
CA TRP A 35 3.64 -14.94 4.47
C TRP A 35 3.73 -13.92 5.60
N GLY A 36 4.59 -14.20 6.55
CA GLY A 36 4.76 -13.39 7.74
C GLY A 36 4.14 -14.04 8.96
N ARG A 37 4.75 -13.76 10.09
CA ARG A 37 4.31 -14.16 11.42
C ARG A 37 4.76 -13.14 12.45
N SER A 38 4.12 -13.12 13.61
CA SER A 38 4.53 -12.25 14.71
C SER A 38 5.91 -12.64 15.23
N GLY A 39 6.81 -11.65 15.37
CA GLY A 39 8.13 -11.88 15.94
C GLY A 39 9.04 -10.64 15.88
N ARG A 40 10.11 -10.70 16.67
CA ARG A 40 11.17 -9.68 16.76
C ARG A 40 12.48 -10.15 16.15
N GLY A 41 12.50 -11.31 15.49
CA GLY A 41 13.70 -11.90 14.95
C GLY A 41 14.55 -10.91 14.18
N ALA A 42 15.75 -10.66 14.68
CA ALA A 42 16.73 -9.75 14.05
C ALA A 42 17.69 -10.49 13.11
N SER A 43 17.53 -11.79 12.97
CA SER A 43 18.45 -12.64 12.20
C SER A 43 17.89 -12.92 10.82
N LEU A 44 18.76 -13.05 9.83
CA LEU A 44 18.44 -13.51 8.47
C LEU A 44 17.71 -14.86 8.46
N LEU A 45 17.92 -15.70 9.50
CA LEU A 45 17.24 -16.98 9.69
C LEU A 45 15.75 -16.84 10.05
N HIS A 46 15.30 -15.66 10.46
CA HIS A 46 13.93 -15.36 10.88
C HIS A 46 13.29 -14.26 10.03
N GLY A 47 13.71 -14.11 8.78
CA GLY A 47 13.07 -13.22 7.81
C GLY A 47 11.58 -13.54 7.68
N GLY A 48 10.76 -12.51 7.50
CA GLY A 48 9.31 -12.64 7.48
C GLY A 48 8.65 -12.64 8.85
N GLU A 49 9.40 -12.40 9.93
CA GLU A 49 8.82 -12.03 11.22
C GLU A 49 8.56 -10.54 11.28
N PHE A 50 7.34 -10.17 11.64
CA PHE A 50 6.91 -8.80 11.76
C PHE A 50 6.44 -8.49 13.19
N MET A 51 6.60 -7.25 13.59
CA MET A 51 5.99 -6.74 14.82
C MET A 51 4.94 -5.69 14.46
N ALA A 52 3.70 -5.96 14.83
CA ALA A 52 2.63 -5.00 14.59
C ALA A 52 2.89 -3.66 15.31
N PRO A 53 2.49 -2.53 14.68
CA PRO A 53 1.85 -2.45 13.38
C PRO A 53 2.83 -2.66 12.21
N ILE A 54 2.33 -3.21 11.11
CA ILE A 54 3.00 -3.22 9.81
C ILE A 54 2.25 -2.21 8.95
N TYR A 55 2.93 -1.29 8.24
CA TYR A 55 2.23 -0.23 7.54
C TYR A 55 2.32 -0.29 6.02
N GLY A 56 3.41 0.18 5.46
CA GLY A 56 3.55 0.34 4.02
C GLY A 56 4.17 -0.87 3.34
N LEU A 57 3.85 -1.03 2.07
CA LEU A 57 4.61 -1.90 1.18
C LEU A 57 4.68 -1.28 -0.21
N CYS A 58 5.74 -1.57 -0.95
CA CYS A 58 5.83 -1.30 -2.38
C CYS A 58 6.43 -2.50 -3.13
N VAL A 59 6.17 -2.56 -4.43
CA VAL A 59 6.74 -3.54 -5.35
C VAL A 59 7.56 -2.82 -6.41
N ASP A 60 8.79 -3.30 -6.66
CA ASP A 60 9.64 -2.77 -7.72
C ASP A 60 9.28 -3.39 -9.09
N GLN A 61 9.92 -2.90 -10.15
CA GLN A 61 9.69 -3.40 -11.51
C GLN A 61 10.18 -4.84 -11.74
N GLN A 62 11.01 -5.36 -10.85
CA GLN A 62 11.51 -6.73 -10.85
C GLN A 62 10.61 -7.69 -10.05
N GLY A 63 9.57 -7.14 -9.40
CA GLY A 63 8.65 -7.90 -8.57
C GLY A 63 9.14 -8.12 -7.13
N SER A 64 10.22 -7.46 -6.70
CA SER A 64 10.62 -7.51 -5.30
C SER A 64 9.69 -6.66 -4.45
N LEU A 65 9.30 -7.18 -3.30
CA LEU A 65 8.47 -6.48 -2.33
C LEU A 65 9.30 -5.94 -1.17
N PHE A 66 8.97 -4.72 -0.76
CA PHE A 66 9.58 -4.06 0.39
C PHE A 66 8.47 -3.73 1.39
N VAL A 67 8.61 -4.22 2.60
CA VAL A 67 7.60 -4.10 3.66
C VAL A 67 8.16 -3.30 4.83
N VAL A 68 7.39 -2.32 5.29
CA VAL A 68 7.72 -1.53 6.49
C VAL A 68 7.29 -2.30 7.73
N ASP A 69 8.24 -2.90 8.40
CA ASP A 69 8.10 -3.57 9.70
C ASP A 69 8.26 -2.51 10.81
N ASN A 70 7.21 -1.69 10.99
CA ASN A 70 7.22 -0.51 11.83
C ASN A 70 7.55 -0.84 13.30
N GLY A 71 6.91 -1.87 13.86
CA GLY A 71 7.13 -2.26 15.25
C GLY A 71 8.57 -2.68 15.54
N ASN A 72 9.32 -3.14 14.52
CA ASN A 72 10.75 -3.44 14.61
C ASN A 72 11.65 -2.31 14.07
N ASN A 73 11.09 -1.20 13.57
CA ASN A 73 11.82 -0.07 13.01
C ASN A 73 12.79 -0.49 11.89
N ARG A 74 12.32 -1.30 10.94
CA ARG A 74 13.13 -1.84 9.84
C ARG A 74 12.32 -2.00 8.57
N ILE A 75 13.02 -2.22 7.47
CA ILE A 75 12.46 -2.63 6.18
C ILE A 75 12.86 -4.07 5.91
N GLN A 76 11.94 -4.86 5.37
CA GLN A 76 12.22 -6.21 4.91
C GLN A 76 11.93 -6.31 3.41
N LYS A 77 12.85 -6.96 2.66
CA LYS A 77 12.71 -7.26 1.23
C LYS A 77 12.40 -8.74 1.03
N PHE A 78 11.44 -9.00 0.13
CA PHE A 78 11.01 -10.34 -0.28
C PHE A 78 11.02 -10.44 -1.80
N ASP A 79 11.07 -11.65 -2.34
CA ASP A 79 10.70 -11.90 -3.73
C ASP A 79 9.17 -11.90 -3.90
N ASN A 80 8.70 -12.05 -5.14
CA ASN A 80 7.28 -12.05 -5.48
C ASN A 80 6.50 -13.29 -4.99
N THR A 81 7.18 -14.26 -4.43
CA THR A 81 6.59 -15.47 -3.82
C THR A 81 6.59 -15.43 -2.29
N GLY A 82 7.15 -14.34 -1.71
CA GLY A 82 7.22 -14.13 -0.26
C GLY A 82 8.47 -14.69 0.41
N ASN A 83 9.47 -15.16 -0.35
CA ASN A 83 10.74 -15.57 0.23
C ASN A 83 11.55 -14.36 0.67
N PHE A 84 12.05 -14.42 1.89
CA PHE A 84 12.86 -13.36 2.46
C PHE A 84 14.21 -13.23 1.75
N ILE A 85 14.61 -11.98 1.45
CA ILE A 85 15.89 -11.67 0.79
C ILE A 85 16.84 -10.96 1.75
N ILE A 86 16.45 -9.81 2.30
CA ILE A 86 17.29 -8.96 3.16
C ILE A 86 16.43 -8.04 4.03
N LEU A 87 17.02 -7.55 5.12
CA LEU A 87 16.44 -6.48 5.94
C LEU A 87 17.48 -5.43 6.29
N TRP A 88 17.02 -4.22 6.59
CA TRP A 88 17.86 -3.13 7.11
C TRP A 88 17.05 -2.18 7.99
N GLY A 89 17.74 -1.42 8.80
CA GLY A 89 17.17 -0.47 9.75
C GLY A 89 17.16 -0.98 11.18
N ASN A 90 17.27 -0.03 12.09
CA ASN A 90 17.16 -0.20 13.53
C ASN A 90 16.48 1.05 14.12
N PHE A 91 16.03 0.97 15.36
CA PHE A 91 15.53 2.15 16.06
C PHE A 91 16.60 3.23 16.20
N GLY A 92 16.28 4.47 15.84
CA GLY A 92 17.16 5.64 16.05
C GLY A 92 16.95 6.75 15.04
N SER A 93 17.79 7.80 15.13
CA SER A 93 17.77 8.99 14.26
C SER A 93 18.98 9.12 13.32
N ALA A 94 19.98 8.24 13.44
CA ALA A 94 21.10 8.21 12.50
C ALA A 94 20.64 7.84 11.08
N ASN A 95 21.53 7.98 10.09
CA ASN A 95 21.26 7.49 8.74
C ASN A 95 21.05 5.98 8.78
N ALA A 96 20.10 5.48 7.98
CA ALA A 96 19.64 4.11 7.93
C ALA A 96 18.96 3.58 9.20
N ASN A 97 18.79 4.38 10.25
CA ASN A 97 17.94 4.06 11.39
C ASN A 97 16.58 4.74 11.25
N PHE A 98 15.56 4.18 11.87
CA PHE A 98 14.18 4.65 11.77
C PHE A 98 13.57 4.87 13.15
N HIS A 99 12.58 5.75 13.20
CA HIS A 99 11.67 5.87 14.34
C HIS A 99 10.23 5.90 13.83
N ASN A 100 9.52 4.78 13.99
CA ASN A 100 8.19 4.56 13.43
C ASN A 100 8.13 4.83 11.91
N PRO A 101 8.85 4.10 11.05
CA PRO A 101 8.72 4.24 9.61
C PRO A 101 7.32 3.81 9.17
N THR A 102 6.73 4.50 8.15
CA THR A 102 5.34 4.25 7.74
C THR A 102 5.18 4.02 6.24
N GLY A 103 5.34 5.04 5.42
CA GLY A 103 5.21 4.96 3.98
C GLY A 103 6.48 4.47 3.30
N ILE A 104 6.32 3.78 2.18
CA ILE A 104 7.41 3.29 1.35
C ILE A 104 7.01 3.34 -0.12
N ALA A 105 7.93 3.73 -0.99
CA ALA A 105 7.73 3.73 -2.43
C ALA A 105 8.99 3.30 -3.17
N CYS A 106 8.81 2.58 -4.28
CA CYS A 106 9.89 2.15 -5.16
C CYS A 106 9.98 3.11 -6.36
N ASP A 107 11.19 3.54 -6.73
CA ASP A 107 11.39 4.36 -7.93
C ASP A 107 11.73 3.53 -9.18
N GLY A 108 11.90 4.21 -10.34
CA GLY A 108 12.19 3.56 -11.60
C GLY A 108 13.60 2.97 -11.71
N LYS A 109 14.50 3.27 -10.76
CA LYS A 109 15.86 2.72 -10.69
C LYS A 109 15.95 1.50 -9.77
N GLY A 110 14.84 1.19 -9.07
CA GLY A 110 14.78 0.16 -8.04
C GLY A 110 15.23 0.65 -6.67
N ASP A 111 15.44 1.97 -6.49
CA ASP A 111 15.71 2.55 -5.18
C ASP A 111 14.40 2.68 -4.38
N VAL A 112 14.54 2.71 -3.06
CA VAL A 112 13.43 2.68 -2.10
C VAL A 112 13.42 3.93 -1.25
N TRP A 113 12.28 4.62 -1.23
CA TRP A 113 12.04 5.81 -0.44
C TRP A 113 11.18 5.47 0.77
N VAL A 114 11.62 5.82 1.97
CA VAL A 114 10.98 5.46 3.24
C VAL A 114 10.66 6.70 4.04
N VAL A 115 9.42 6.84 4.48
CA VAL A 115 9.00 7.89 5.41
C VAL A 115 9.37 7.45 6.83
N ASP A 116 10.26 8.21 7.45
CA ASP A 116 10.75 8.03 8.81
C ASP A 116 9.99 8.99 9.74
N THR A 117 8.76 8.63 10.06
CA THR A 117 7.69 9.49 10.55
C THR A 117 8.07 10.30 11.79
N ASN A 118 8.56 9.64 12.84
CA ASN A 118 8.88 10.34 14.09
C ASN A 118 10.24 11.06 14.04
N ASN A 119 11.05 10.81 13.01
CA ASN A 119 12.22 11.61 12.69
C ASN A 119 11.90 12.75 11.71
N HIS A 120 10.64 12.88 11.28
CA HIS A 120 10.14 13.96 10.39
C HIS A 120 10.95 14.12 9.11
N ARG A 121 11.28 13.00 8.46
CA ARG A 121 12.13 12.97 7.26
C ARG A 121 11.74 11.84 6.31
N VAL A 122 12.26 11.92 5.10
CA VAL A 122 12.31 10.82 4.13
C VAL A 122 13.75 10.36 3.99
N GLN A 123 13.98 9.04 3.90
CA GLN A 123 15.27 8.45 3.58
C GLN A 123 15.16 7.62 2.30
N LYS A 124 16.21 7.67 1.45
CA LYS A 124 16.32 6.87 0.23
C LYS A 124 17.41 5.82 0.38
N PHE A 125 17.13 4.62 -0.13
CA PHE A 125 18.03 3.46 -0.07
C PHE A 125 18.18 2.80 -1.45
N ASP A 126 19.34 2.22 -1.70
CA ASP A 126 19.52 1.22 -2.76
C ASP A 126 18.64 0.00 -2.46
N GLY A 127 17.67 -0.27 -3.29
CA GLY A 127 16.74 -1.39 -3.09
C GLY A 127 17.37 -2.76 -3.31
N LYS A 128 18.59 -2.86 -3.84
CA LYS A 128 19.30 -4.13 -4.04
C LYS A 128 19.91 -4.65 -2.73
N LEU A 129 20.59 -3.76 -1.99
CA LEU A 129 21.37 -4.11 -0.81
C LEU A 129 20.95 -3.36 0.47
N GLY A 130 19.96 -2.44 0.39
CA GLY A 130 19.52 -1.64 1.53
C GLY A 130 20.50 -0.53 1.92
N GLY A 131 21.45 -0.18 1.06
CA GLY A 131 22.44 0.87 1.32
C GLY A 131 21.79 2.26 1.37
N TYR A 132 22.13 3.05 2.39
CA TYR A 132 21.66 4.45 2.51
C TYR A 132 22.22 5.31 1.37
N LEU A 133 21.35 6.09 0.72
CA LEU A 133 21.71 6.98 -0.37
C LEU A 133 21.59 8.46 0.03
N MET A 134 20.44 8.87 0.54
CA MET A 134 20.19 10.26 0.91
C MET A 134 18.99 10.39 1.86
N LYS A 135 18.81 11.60 2.39
CA LYS A 135 17.62 11.99 3.16
C LYS A 135 17.28 13.45 2.93
N PHE A 136 16.02 13.80 3.15
CA PHE A 136 15.56 15.19 3.22
C PHE A 136 14.42 15.32 4.22
N GLY A 137 14.12 16.57 4.59
CA GLY A 137 13.11 16.89 5.58
C GLY A 137 13.64 17.07 6.99
N SER A 138 12.91 17.84 7.78
CA SER A 138 13.13 18.10 9.19
C SER A 138 11.79 18.46 9.84
N ARG A 139 11.71 18.46 11.17
CA ARG A 139 10.48 18.82 11.88
C ARG A 139 10.11 20.28 11.65
N GLY A 140 8.86 20.53 11.26
CA GLY A 140 8.31 21.88 11.09
C GLY A 140 7.07 21.93 10.21
N ASN A 141 6.68 23.16 9.83
CA ASN A 141 5.54 23.45 8.94
C ASN A 141 5.93 24.28 7.71
N GLY A 142 7.21 24.64 7.56
CA GLY A 142 7.74 25.32 6.38
C GLY A 142 7.84 24.40 5.15
N GLU A 143 8.33 24.95 4.04
CA GLU A 143 8.63 24.23 2.82
C GLU A 143 9.73 23.19 3.07
N GLY A 144 9.52 21.95 2.63
CA GLY A 144 10.45 20.83 2.87
C GLY A 144 10.53 20.37 4.32
N GLN A 145 9.77 20.96 5.25
CA GLN A 145 9.65 20.50 6.63
C GLN A 145 8.40 19.65 6.80
N PHE A 146 8.41 18.70 7.74
CA PHE A 146 7.32 17.77 7.97
C PHE A 146 6.88 17.75 9.44
N ASN A 147 5.61 17.43 9.64
CA ASN A 147 5.08 17.07 10.95
C ASN A 147 4.37 15.71 10.84
N SER A 148 5.01 14.66 11.35
CA SER A 148 4.55 13.29 11.26
C SER A 148 4.11 12.91 9.84
N PRO A 149 5.03 12.94 8.84
CA PRO A 149 4.72 12.50 7.48
C PRO A 149 4.34 11.01 7.47
N TRP A 150 3.45 10.58 6.53
CA TRP A 150 2.95 9.22 6.48
C TRP A 150 3.15 8.53 5.13
N GLY A 151 2.40 8.95 4.14
CA GLY A 151 2.42 8.35 2.81
C GLY A 151 3.50 8.96 1.92
N ILE A 152 3.98 8.17 0.97
CA ILE A 152 4.91 8.60 -0.06
C ILE A 152 4.59 7.90 -1.37
N ALA A 153 4.67 8.64 -2.47
CA ALA A 153 4.56 8.09 -3.82
C ALA A 153 5.63 8.70 -4.72
N VAL A 154 6.08 7.92 -5.71
CA VAL A 154 7.07 8.36 -6.70
C VAL A 154 6.43 8.31 -8.08
N ASP A 155 6.40 9.46 -8.75
CA ASP A 155 6.17 9.54 -10.19
C ASP A 155 7.47 9.18 -10.91
N ARG A 156 7.55 7.93 -11.35
CA ARG A 156 8.75 7.38 -11.99
C ARG A 156 8.96 7.91 -13.40
N VAL A 157 7.88 8.38 -14.02
CA VAL A 157 7.88 8.89 -15.41
C VAL A 157 8.33 10.35 -15.44
N ARG A 158 7.81 11.17 -14.51
CA ARG A 158 8.06 12.62 -14.48
C ARG A 158 9.14 13.02 -13.50
N GLY A 159 9.60 12.08 -12.64
CA GLY A 159 10.69 12.31 -11.70
C GLY A 159 10.29 13.15 -10.48
N TYR A 160 9.14 12.89 -9.90
CA TYR A 160 8.67 13.59 -8.70
C TYR A 160 8.41 12.65 -7.52
N VAL A 161 8.57 13.19 -6.32
CA VAL A 161 8.25 12.51 -5.06
C VAL A 161 7.16 13.31 -4.35
N TYR A 162 6.10 12.63 -3.94
CA TYR A 162 4.99 13.22 -3.19
C TYR A 162 4.96 12.65 -1.78
N VAL A 163 4.89 13.51 -0.77
CA VAL A 163 4.89 13.12 0.64
C VAL A 163 3.66 13.69 1.33
N VAL A 164 2.89 12.84 1.99
CA VAL A 164 1.78 13.26 2.84
C VAL A 164 2.33 13.74 4.17
N ASP A 165 2.23 15.03 4.42
CA ASP A 165 2.62 15.71 5.65
C ASP A 165 1.40 15.77 6.59
N SER A 166 1.10 14.62 7.20
CA SER A 166 -0.20 14.29 7.78
C SER A 166 -0.64 15.25 8.89
N ALA A 167 0.23 15.60 9.83
CA ALA A 167 -0.13 16.51 10.92
C ALA A 167 -0.10 17.99 10.53
N ASN A 168 0.40 18.33 9.33
CA ASN A 168 0.25 19.63 8.70
C ASN A 168 -0.91 19.66 7.68
N PHE A 169 -1.65 18.54 7.53
CA PHE A 169 -2.84 18.44 6.67
C PHE A 169 -2.58 18.82 5.21
N ARG A 170 -1.43 18.46 4.67
CA ARG A 170 -1.01 18.82 3.31
C ARG A 170 -0.25 17.69 2.62
N VAL A 171 -0.08 17.83 1.32
CA VAL A 171 0.87 17.06 0.52
C VAL A 171 1.98 18.00 0.05
N GLN A 172 3.21 17.54 0.03
CA GLN A 172 4.36 18.24 -0.53
C GLN A 172 4.93 17.46 -1.71
N LYS A 173 5.28 18.17 -2.79
CA LYS A 173 5.91 17.66 -4.02
C LYS A 173 7.38 18.06 -4.02
N PHE A 174 8.25 17.11 -4.35
CA PHE A 174 9.69 17.27 -4.45
C PHE A 174 10.20 16.72 -5.78
N ASP A 175 11.40 17.12 -6.18
CA ASP A 175 12.15 16.40 -7.20
C ASP A 175 12.86 15.16 -6.62
N MET A 176 13.56 14.40 -7.49
CA MET A 176 14.28 13.17 -7.10
C MET A 176 15.54 13.43 -6.27
N THR A 177 15.93 14.71 -6.05
CA THR A 177 17.03 15.10 -5.17
C THR A 177 16.54 15.53 -3.78
N GLY A 178 15.21 15.62 -3.59
CA GLY A 178 14.58 16.05 -2.35
C GLY A 178 14.38 17.57 -2.25
N GLU A 179 14.56 18.31 -3.35
CA GLU A 179 14.28 19.74 -3.40
C GLU A 179 12.78 19.99 -3.50
N PHE A 180 12.29 20.90 -2.65
CA PHE A 180 10.88 21.27 -2.59
C PHE A 180 10.42 21.98 -3.87
N ILE A 181 9.25 21.59 -4.37
CA ILE A 181 8.63 22.20 -5.55
C ILE A 181 7.37 22.96 -5.15
N MET A 182 6.44 22.30 -4.46
CA MET A 182 5.15 22.91 -4.09
C MET A 182 4.45 22.08 -2.99
N SER A 183 3.42 22.68 -2.40
CA SER A 183 2.53 21.97 -1.48
C SER A 183 1.09 22.41 -1.64
N TRP A 184 0.16 21.55 -1.26
CA TRP A 184 -1.26 21.85 -1.22
C TRP A 184 -1.97 21.15 -0.07
N GLY A 185 -3.12 21.67 0.30
CA GLY A 185 -3.93 21.15 1.37
C GLY A 185 -3.94 22.04 2.60
N SER A 186 -4.96 21.87 3.41
CA SER A 186 -5.14 22.49 4.72
C SER A 186 -6.10 21.65 5.54
N PHE A 187 -6.20 21.89 6.83
CA PHE A 187 -7.18 21.23 7.70
C PHE A 187 -8.61 21.50 7.26
N GLY A 188 -9.43 20.47 7.14
CA GLY A 188 -10.86 20.58 6.87
C GLY A 188 -11.44 19.40 6.10
N ASN A 189 -12.70 19.56 5.65
CA ASN A 189 -13.46 18.57 4.89
C ASN A 189 -13.90 19.08 3.50
N GLY A 190 -13.57 20.30 3.15
CA GLY A 190 -13.81 20.87 1.82
C GLY A 190 -12.92 20.24 0.74
N ASP A 191 -13.08 20.73 -0.49
CA ASP A 191 -12.29 20.31 -1.63
C ASP A 191 -10.82 20.75 -1.46
N GLY A 192 -9.90 19.80 -1.63
CA GLY A 192 -8.48 20.04 -1.42
C GLY A 192 -8.07 20.20 0.07
N GLN A 193 -9.02 20.12 1.00
CA GLN A 193 -8.74 20.06 2.42
C GLN A 193 -8.63 18.61 2.90
N PHE A 194 -7.88 18.38 3.98
CA PHE A 194 -7.63 17.06 4.52
C PHE A 194 -7.85 16.99 6.03
N TYR A 195 -8.24 15.78 6.48
CA TYR A 195 -8.25 15.44 7.90
C TYR A 195 -7.54 14.10 8.11
N PHE A 196 -6.35 14.13 8.72
CA PHE A 196 -5.44 12.99 8.83
C PHE A 196 -5.22 12.25 7.51
N PRO A 197 -4.71 12.91 6.44
CA PRO A 197 -4.37 12.22 5.20
C PRO A 197 -3.30 11.15 5.45
N ARG A 198 -3.38 9.99 4.73
CA ARG A 198 -2.52 8.82 4.94
C ARG A 198 -1.84 8.35 3.67
N GLY A 199 -2.50 7.50 2.92
CA GLY A 199 -1.96 6.93 1.69
C GLY A 199 -1.94 7.94 0.54
N ILE A 200 -1.01 7.73 -0.38
CA ILE A 200 -0.88 8.50 -1.61
C ILE A 200 -0.39 7.58 -2.74
N ALA A 201 -0.93 7.75 -3.92
CA ALA A 201 -0.50 7.05 -5.12
C ALA A 201 -0.47 7.98 -6.33
N VAL A 202 0.33 7.63 -7.34
CA VAL A 202 0.43 8.36 -8.60
C VAL A 202 0.08 7.42 -9.74
N ASP A 203 -0.83 7.84 -10.60
CA ASP A 203 -1.03 7.21 -11.89
C ASP A 203 0.17 7.53 -12.80
N GLN A 204 0.91 6.51 -13.17
CA GLN A 204 2.13 6.68 -13.96
C GLN A 204 1.83 7.08 -15.41
N SER A 205 0.60 6.90 -15.87
CA SER A 205 0.18 7.22 -17.24
C SER A 205 -0.06 8.73 -17.44
N ASP A 206 -0.83 9.34 -16.55
CA ASP A 206 -1.22 10.76 -16.66
C ASP A 206 -0.57 11.66 -15.59
N GLY A 207 -0.05 11.11 -14.50
CA GLY A 207 0.56 11.83 -13.39
C GLY A 207 -0.45 12.32 -12.35
N ALA A 208 -1.70 11.90 -12.43
CA ALA A 208 -2.70 12.21 -11.42
C ALA A 208 -2.30 11.63 -10.05
N VAL A 209 -2.52 12.42 -9.01
CA VAL A 209 -2.19 12.06 -7.63
C VAL A 209 -3.45 11.78 -6.85
N TYR A 210 -3.51 10.62 -6.23
CA TYR A 210 -4.61 10.18 -5.39
C TYR A 210 -4.19 10.22 -3.92
N VAL A 211 -4.99 10.88 -3.07
CA VAL A 211 -4.72 11.04 -1.65
C VAL A 211 -5.85 10.44 -0.82
N VAL A 212 -5.52 9.54 0.07
CA VAL A 212 -6.45 9.03 1.07
C VAL A 212 -6.60 10.03 2.19
N ASP A 213 -7.77 10.60 2.29
CA ASP A 213 -8.19 11.54 3.32
C ASP A 213 -8.95 10.78 4.42
N MET A 214 -8.17 10.08 5.28
CA MET A 214 -8.65 9.06 6.21
C MET A 214 -9.73 9.58 7.15
N GLY A 215 -9.50 10.75 7.75
CA GLY A 215 -10.43 11.33 8.72
C GLY A 215 -11.72 11.84 8.10
N ASN A 216 -11.74 12.06 6.78
CA ASN A 216 -12.96 12.40 6.01
C ASN A 216 -13.51 11.19 5.24
N HIS A 217 -12.95 9.98 5.46
CA HIS A 217 -13.44 8.73 4.89
C HIS A 217 -13.51 8.70 3.36
N ARG A 218 -12.58 9.37 2.66
CA ARG A 218 -12.62 9.57 1.21
C ARG A 218 -11.25 9.47 0.54
N VAL A 219 -11.27 9.38 -0.79
CA VAL A 219 -10.13 9.62 -1.67
C VAL A 219 -10.35 10.92 -2.43
N GLN A 220 -9.30 11.69 -2.65
CA GLN A 220 -9.29 12.87 -3.52
C GLN A 220 -8.23 12.68 -4.61
N LYS A 221 -8.59 12.93 -5.88
CA LYS A 221 -7.72 12.88 -7.07
C LYS A 221 -7.37 14.28 -7.53
N PHE A 222 -6.08 14.52 -7.81
CA PHE A 222 -5.57 15.83 -8.21
C PHE A 222 -4.78 15.76 -9.53
N ASP A 223 -4.95 16.77 -10.38
CA ASP A 223 -3.98 17.07 -11.43
C ASP A 223 -2.83 17.90 -10.87
N THR A 224 -1.62 17.41 -10.99
CA THR A 224 -0.38 18.06 -10.53
C THR A 224 0.56 18.38 -11.70
N SER A 225 0.07 18.34 -12.93
CA SER A 225 0.85 18.54 -14.16
C SER A 225 1.44 19.95 -14.26
N THR A 226 0.80 20.93 -13.64
CA THR A 226 1.30 22.30 -13.57
C THR A 226 2.03 22.55 -12.24
N ASN A 227 3.01 23.46 -12.23
CA ASN A 227 3.66 23.92 -11.01
C ASN A 227 2.85 25.01 -10.27
N VAL A 228 1.55 25.10 -10.57
CA VAL A 228 0.55 25.93 -9.90
C VAL A 228 -0.23 25.02 -8.95
N LEU A 229 -1.10 25.59 -8.11
CA LEU A 229 -1.94 24.80 -7.18
C LEU A 229 -2.63 23.63 -7.91
N PRO A 230 -2.50 22.39 -7.43
CA PRO A 230 -3.13 21.23 -8.04
C PRO A 230 -4.64 21.40 -8.13
N GLN A 231 -5.21 21.00 -9.25
CA GLN A 231 -6.64 20.99 -9.45
C GLN A 231 -7.24 19.71 -8.92
N LEU A 232 -8.27 19.81 -8.07
CA LEU A 232 -9.08 18.65 -7.72
C LEU A 232 -9.86 18.18 -8.96
N LEU A 233 -9.66 16.92 -9.34
CA LEU A 233 -10.35 16.30 -10.48
C LEU A 233 -11.64 15.60 -10.03
N THR A 234 -11.55 14.78 -8.99
CA THR A 234 -12.70 14.05 -8.43
C THR A 234 -12.42 13.62 -7.00
N LYS A 235 -13.48 13.19 -6.30
CA LYS A 235 -13.42 12.62 -4.95
C LYS A 235 -14.53 11.58 -4.79
N TRP A 236 -14.30 10.56 -3.97
CA TRP A 236 -15.29 9.50 -3.69
C TRP A 236 -15.08 8.86 -2.32
N GLY A 237 -16.03 8.04 -1.87
CA GLY A 237 -15.97 7.23 -0.65
C GLY A 237 -16.52 7.89 0.60
N GLY A 238 -16.65 9.21 0.67
CA GLY A 238 -17.20 9.92 1.82
C GLY A 238 -18.72 9.77 1.92
N SER A 239 -19.28 9.82 3.14
CA SER A 239 -20.72 9.98 3.30
C SER A 239 -21.14 11.35 2.75
N THR A 240 -22.28 11.41 2.04
CA THR A 240 -22.82 12.64 1.44
C THR A 240 -23.30 13.66 2.49
N GLU A 241 -23.31 13.31 3.77
CA GLU A 241 -23.74 14.20 4.84
C GLU A 241 -22.55 14.91 5.49
N ALA A 242 -22.47 16.21 5.24
CA ALA A 242 -21.49 17.08 5.89
C ALA A 242 -21.67 17.06 7.42
N GLY A 243 -20.65 16.64 8.14
CA GLY A 243 -20.55 16.84 9.58
C GLY A 243 -20.69 15.61 10.48
N HIS A 244 -20.82 14.39 9.96
CA HIS A 244 -20.93 13.19 10.78
C HIS A 244 -19.75 12.24 10.59
N ALA A 245 -18.69 12.42 11.37
CA ALA A 245 -17.65 11.41 11.60
C ALA A 245 -18.20 10.13 12.30
N SER A 246 -19.52 10.03 12.46
CA SER A 246 -20.20 9.00 13.25
C SER A 246 -21.49 8.47 12.61
N SER A 247 -21.66 8.58 11.28
CA SER A 247 -22.71 7.76 10.64
C SER A 247 -22.43 6.30 10.91
N PRO A 248 -23.42 5.47 11.26
CA PRO A 248 -23.21 4.03 11.40
C PRO A 248 -22.77 3.54 10.04
N LEU A 249 -21.50 3.35 9.97
CA LEU A 249 -20.57 2.82 9.01
C LEU A 249 -21.28 2.01 7.94
N SER A 250 -21.56 2.68 6.82
CA SER A 250 -22.07 2.00 5.64
C SER A 250 -21.03 0.97 5.19
N GLN A 251 -21.43 -0.29 5.18
CA GLN A 251 -20.70 -1.37 4.52
C GLN A 251 -21.07 -1.46 3.03
N GLU A 252 -21.79 -0.47 2.52
CA GLU A 252 -22.16 -0.39 1.12
C GLU A 252 -20.92 -0.30 0.23
N ALA A 253 -21.05 -0.85 -0.96
CA ALA A 253 -20.00 -0.82 -1.98
C ALA A 253 -19.70 0.63 -2.37
N GLY A 254 -18.41 0.96 -2.42
CA GLY A 254 -17.93 2.32 -2.73
C GLY A 254 -17.93 3.29 -1.54
N GLN A 255 -18.40 2.87 -0.36
CA GLN A 255 -18.33 3.68 0.87
C GLN A 255 -17.13 3.26 1.70
N LEU A 256 -16.27 4.20 2.03
CA LEU A 256 -15.03 3.96 2.76
C LEU A 256 -15.16 4.27 4.25
N ARG A 257 -14.49 3.47 5.07
CA ARG A 257 -14.36 3.70 6.50
C ARG A 257 -12.90 3.73 6.94
N SER A 258 -12.43 4.90 7.37
CA SER A 258 -11.03 5.07 7.78
C SER A 258 -10.07 4.42 6.78
N PRO A 259 -10.17 4.73 5.47
CA PRO A 259 -9.30 4.17 4.46
C PRO A 259 -7.85 4.56 4.76
N TRP A 260 -6.89 3.70 4.38
CA TRP A 260 -5.50 3.94 4.73
C TRP A 260 -4.54 3.92 3.55
N GLY A 261 -4.39 2.79 2.90
CA GLY A 261 -3.50 2.60 1.76
C GLY A 261 -4.22 2.77 0.43
N ILE A 262 -3.45 3.11 -0.59
CA ILE A 262 -3.93 3.28 -1.96
C ILE A 262 -2.84 2.88 -2.95
N ALA A 263 -3.23 2.23 -4.05
CA ALA A 263 -2.36 1.96 -5.18
C ALA A 263 -3.14 2.10 -6.48
N VAL A 264 -2.42 2.36 -7.57
CA VAL A 264 -2.98 2.46 -8.93
C VAL A 264 -2.26 1.45 -9.81
N ASP A 265 -3.01 0.67 -10.59
CA ASP A 265 -2.44 -0.28 -11.55
C ASP A 265 -2.14 0.38 -12.90
N ALA A 266 -1.62 -0.41 -13.85
CA ALA A 266 -1.25 0.08 -15.18
C ALA A 266 -2.47 0.47 -16.05
N ALA A 267 -3.66 0.01 -15.71
CA ALA A 267 -4.92 0.38 -16.38
C ALA A 267 -5.51 1.70 -15.83
N GLY A 268 -4.97 2.18 -14.70
CA GLY A 268 -5.48 3.35 -13.98
C GLY A 268 -6.53 2.98 -12.92
N ASP A 269 -6.79 1.70 -12.69
CA ASP A 269 -7.70 1.27 -11.63
C ASP A 269 -7.08 1.50 -10.25
N VAL A 270 -7.90 1.94 -9.32
CA VAL A 270 -7.49 2.41 -7.99
C VAL A 270 -7.92 1.40 -6.92
N TYR A 271 -6.98 0.93 -6.14
CA TYR A 271 -7.20 0.00 -5.04
C TYR A 271 -7.03 0.72 -3.72
N VAL A 272 -7.99 0.56 -2.82
CA VAL A 272 -8.02 1.24 -1.51
C VAL A 272 -8.19 0.21 -0.40
N THR A 273 -7.36 0.29 0.64
CA THR A 273 -7.65 -0.45 1.88
C THR A 273 -8.74 0.30 2.66
N ASP A 274 -9.91 -0.27 2.69
CA ASP A 274 -11.04 0.17 3.52
C ASP A 274 -10.89 -0.43 4.91
N THR A 275 -9.90 0.11 5.64
CA THR A 275 -9.33 -0.47 6.87
C THR A 275 -10.37 -0.67 7.95
N GLY A 276 -11.27 0.29 8.15
CA GLY A 276 -12.32 0.20 9.16
C GLY A 276 -13.40 -0.83 8.84
N ASN A 277 -13.51 -1.27 7.58
CA ASN A 277 -14.41 -2.34 7.14
C ASN A 277 -13.65 -3.65 6.86
N HIS A 278 -12.34 -3.69 7.11
CA HIS A 278 -11.51 -4.89 6.95
C HIS A 278 -11.56 -5.48 5.53
N ARG A 279 -11.58 -4.63 4.51
CA ARG A 279 -11.71 -5.04 3.10
C ARG A 279 -10.84 -4.20 2.17
N ILE A 280 -10.73 -4.64 0.93
CA ILE A 280 -10.14 -3.86 -0.16
C ILE A 280 -11.27 -3.49 -1.12
N GLU A 281 -11.26 -2.27 -1.61
CA GLU A 281 -12.15 -1.81 -2.66
C GLU A 281 -11.35 -1.40 -3.89
N LYS A 282 -11.88 -1.73 -5.07
CA LYS A 282 -11.35 -1.35 -6.37
C LYS A 282 -12.30 -0.39 -7.06
N PHE A 283 -11.75 0.69 -7.61
CA PHE A 283 -12.45 1.72 -8.35
C PHE A 283 -11.79 1.93 -9.72
N ASP A 284 -12.51 2.48 -10.67
CA ASP A 284 -11.89 3.04 -11.87
C ASP A 284 -11.19 4.38 -11.57
N LYS A 285 -10.51 4.93 -12.58
CA LYS A 285 -9.79 6.20 -12.44
C LYS A 285 -10.70 7.42 -12.22
N GLU A 286 -12.00 7.29 -12.49
CA GLU A 286 -13.04 8.30 -12.22
C GLU A 286 -13.62 8.18 -10.80
N GLY A 287 -13.33 7.09 -10.08
CA GLY A 287 -13.82 6.81 -8.73
C GLY A 287 -15.12 6.01 -8.68
N ASN A 288 -15.54 5.42 -9.80
CA ASN A 288 -16.68 4.52 -9.82
C ASN A 288 -16.28 3.16 -9.23
N PHE A 289 -17.11 2.60 -8.35
CA PHE A 289 -16.86 1.31 -7.74
C PHE A 289 -16.88 0.18 -8.78
N ILE A 290 -15.85 -0.68 -8.72
CA ILE A 290 -15.76 -1.88 -9.57
C ILE A 290 -16.04 -3.13 -8.77
N THR A 291 -15.30 -3.38 -7.70
CA THR A 291 -15.43 -4.59 -6.88
C THR A 291 -14.79 -4.41 -5.50
N GLN A 292 -15.05 -5.36 -4.61
CA GLN A 292 -14.45 -5.41 -3.29
C GLN A 292 -14.22 -6.85 -2.84
N TRP A 293 -13.24 -7.06 -1.94
CA TRP A 293 -13.03 -8.36 -1.28
C TRP A 293 -12.47 -8.17 0.13
N GLY A 294 -12.59 -9.23 0.92
CA GLY A 294 -12.17 -9.25 2.29
C GLY A 294 -13.32 -9.30 3.28
N GLY A 295 -13.01 -9.02 4.50
CA GLY A 295 -13.89 -9.06 5.68
C GLY A 295 -13.04 -9.34 6.91
N TYR A 296 -13.56 -9.06 8.10
CA TYR A 296 -12.86 -9.30 9.35
C TYR A 296 -12.55 -10.78 9.58
N GLY A 297 -11.30 -11.10 9.89
CA GLY A 297 -10.88 -12.45 10.25
C GLY A 297 -9.39 -12.69 10.04
N ASN A 298 -8.99 -13.97 10.17
CA ASN A 298 -7.60 -14.44 10.01
C ASN A 298 -7.42 -15.54 8.94
N GLY A 299 -8.51 -15.94 8.29
CA GLY A 299 -8.46 -16.87 7.15
C GLY A 299 -7.86 -16.23 5.90
N ASP A 300 -7.70 -17.04 4.83
CA ASP A 300 -7.25 -16.55 3.53
C ASP A 300 -8.31 -15.62 2.94
N GLY A 301 -7.87 -14.45 2.47
CA GLY A 301 -8.76 -13.41 1.98
C GLY A 301 -9.52 -12.64 3.05
N GLN A 302 -9.34 -12.94 4.34
CA GLN A 302 -9.84 -12.14 5.46
C GLN A 302 -8.74 -11.23 5.99
N PHE A 303 -9.11 -10.11 6.60
CA PHE A 303 -8.19 -9.12 7.11
C PHE A 303 -8.50 -8.70 8.54
N ASN A 304 -7.45 -8.27 9.23
CA ASN A 304 -7.56 -7.56 10.48
C ASN A 304 -6.76 -6.26 10.38
N PHE A 305 -7.44 -5.13 10.17
CA PHE A 305 -6.85 -3.83 9.88
C PHE A 305 -5.83 -3.89 8.72
N PRO A 306 -6.28 -4.07 7.44
CA PRO A 306 -5.40 -3.94 6.28
C PRO A 306 -4.94 -2.49 6.16
N TYR A 307 -3.62 -2.26 6.01
CA TYR A 307 -3.06 -0.91 5.91
C TYR A 307 -2.49 -0.64 4.51
N GLY A 308 -1.25 -1.01 4.26
CA GLY A 308 -0.60 -0.78 2.97
C GLY A 308 -1.03 -1.79 1.92
N LEU A 309 -1.05 -1.36 0.67
CA LEU A 309 -1.20 -2.25 -0.47
C LEU A 309 -0.34 -1.78 -1.65
N ALA A 310 0.02 -2.70 -2.54
CA ALA A 310 0.66 -2.42 -3.80
C ALA A 310 0.15 -3.36 -4.89
N VAL A 311 0.27 -2.92 -6.14
CA VAL A 311 -0.10 -3.72 -7.32
C VAL A 311 1.12 -3.83 -8.22
N ASP A 312 1.45 -5.06 -8.66
CA ASP A 312 2.54 -5.29 -9.61
C ASP A 312 2.08 -5.13 -11.06
N ALA A 313 3.03 -5.21 -12.00
CA ALA A 313 2.74 -5.08 -13.42
C ALA A 313 1.88 -6.23 -14.00
N LYS A 314 1.68 -7.30 -13.24
CA LYS A 314 0.83 -8.44 -13.62
C LYS A 314 -0.59 -8.33 -13.05
N GLY A 315 -0.87 -7.27 -12.28
CA GLY A 315 -2.14 -7.07 -11.59
C GLY A 315 -2.27 -7.86 -10.28
N SER A 316 -1.17 -8.44 -9.75
CA SER A 316 -1.18 -9.04 -8.42
C SER A 316 -1.26 -7.95 -7.36
N VAL A 317 -2.19 -8.09 -6.43
CA VAL A 317 -2.39 -7.15 -5.32
C VAL A 317 -1.79 -7.74 -4.05
N PHE A 318 -0.85 -7.02 -3.45
CA PHE A 318 -0.23 -7.38 -2.18
C PHE A 318 -0.80 -6.48 -1.09
N VAL A 319 -1.24 -7.07 0.02
CA VAL A 319 -1.91 -6.35 1.11
C VAL A 319 -1.23 -6.66 2.44
N VAL A 320 -0.86 -5.62 3.17
CA VAL A 320 -0.41 -5.72 4.56
C VAL A 320 -1.62 -5.92 5.46
N ASP A 321 -1.76 -7.12 6.00
CA ASP A 321 -2.78 -7.52 6.97
C ASP A 321 -2.21 -7.36 8.39
N SER A 322 -2.16 -6.11 8.86
CA SER A 322 -1.34 -5.67 10.00
C SER A 322 -1.73 -6.34 11.31
N GLY A 323 -3.02 -6.44 11.62
CA GLY A 323 -3.49 -7.09 12.85
C GLY A 323 -3.25 -8.60 12.87
N ASN A 324 -3.03 -9.23 11.71
CA ASN A 324 -2.66 -10.63 11.58
C ASN A 324 -1.14 -10.81 11.34
N THR A 325 -0.35 -9.73 11.34
CA THR A 325 1.12 -9.72 11.17
C THR A 325 1.61 -10.49 9.94
N ARG A 326 0.94 -10.28 8.80
CA ARG A 326 1.23 -10.97 7.53
C ARG A 326 1.04 -10.06 6.31
N VAL A 327 1.54 -10.52 5.18
CA VAL A 327 1.20 -10.02 3.85
C VAL A 327 0.39 -11.10 3.13
N GLN A 328 -0.64 -10.69 2.40
CA GLN A 328 -1.41 -11.58 1.53
C GLN A 328 -1.30 -11.11 0.08
N GLN A 329 -1.16 -12.06 -0.85
CA GLN A 329 -1.15 -11.83 -2.29
C GLN A 329 -2.47 -12.30 -2.92
N PHE A 330 -3.01 -11.45 -3.77
CA PHE A 330 -4.23 -11.73 -4.53
C PHE A 330 -3.95 -11.63 -6.02
N MET A 331 -4.55 -12.49 -6.80
CA MET A 331 -4.55 -12.43 -8.26
C MET A 331 -5.99 -12.31 -8.77
N PRO A 332 -6.22 -11.58 -9.89
CA PRO A 332 -7.50 -11.65 -10.58
C PRO A 332 -7.83 -13.11 -10.90
N ALA A 333 -9.07 -13.52 -10.60
CA ALA A 333 -9.56 -14.79 -11.11
C ALA A 333 -9.73 -14.64 -12.63
N GLU A 334 -9.03 -15.45 -13.42
CA GLU A 334 -9.21 -15.45 -14.87
C GLU A 334 -10.68 -15.73 -15.21
N GLU A 335 -11.30 -14.87 -16.02
CA GLU A 335 -12.62 -15.13 -16.57
C GLU A 335 -12.51 -16.33 -17.53
N GLY A 336 -13.05 -17.47 -17.06
CA GLY A 336 -13.24 -18.65 -17.92
C GLY A 336 -12.02 -19.54 -18.10
N GLY A 337 -11.98 -20.56 -17.31
CA GLY A 337 -11.50 -21.91 -17.52
C GLY A 337 -10.24 -22.13 -18.39
N GLU A 338 -9.41 -23.03 -17.92
CA GLU A 338 -8.32 -23.72 -18.63
C GLU A 338 -6.96 -23.04 -18.63
N ARG A 339 -6.28 -23.12 -17.49
CA ARG A 339 -4.83 -23.41 -17.47
C ARG A 339 -4.46 -24.23 -16.24
N LEU A 340 -4.89 -25.48 -16.26
CA LEU A 340 -4.13 -26.59 -15.72
C LEU A 340 -3.88 -27.53 -16.93
N GLN A 341 -3.03 -27.14 -17.85
CA GLN A 341 -2.27 -28.06 -18.71
C GLN A 341 -0.80 -27.91 -18.29
N GLU A 342 -0.38 -28.90 -17.61
CA GLU A 342 0.63 -29.91 -17.96
C GLU A 342 2.06 -29.37 -18.09
N GLU A 343 2.88 -29.76 -17.12
CA GLU A 343 3.96 -30.74 -17.40
C GLU A 343 4.29 -31.52 -16.13
#